data_51bff591804fdc096a1d4f311eb1622d
#
_entry.id   51bff591804fdc096a1d4f311eb1622d
#
_cell.length_a   1.000
_cell.length_b   1.000
_cell.length_c   1.000
_cell.angle_alpha   90.00
_cell.angle_beta   90.00
_cell.angle_gamma   90.00
#
_symmetry.space_group_name_H-M   'P 1'
#
loop_
_entity.id
_entity.type
_entity.pdbx_description
1 polymer ?
#
loop_
_entity_poly.entity_id
_entity_poly.type
_entity_poly.pdbx_seq_one_letter_code
_entity_poly.pdbx_strand_id
1 'polypeptide(L)'
;MVTLTVAGGRVARAEARSDRPRIAGRLFDGRAAGEAEPLAGALFAICGRAQSIAAATAVEQALGRAASEPVRLARETRLAAEAAQEHLGRLLVDWPRLAGLETAVKPYARARALLSPLLASAPGATLPQAALDVNEWAQSAVFGVSPADFLSLDSVNGFANWVRGAGTSPASLALAVLERHARLGASDTAFLGTADASMVESLAAHLDADPAFDDAPHWQGQPRETGALARMASHPLVADAVETFGPGLAARLVARLLETAAALGDLRTGW
;
A
#
# COMPACT_ATOMS: atom_id res chain seq x y z
N MET A 1 -13.04 16.01 0.93
CA MET A 1 -14.25 16.35 0.13
C MET A 1 -13.87 16.41 -1.34
N VAL A 2 -14.69 15.84 -2.25
CA VAL A 2 -14.52 15.98 -3.71
C VAL A 2 -15.72 16.77 -4.23
N THR A 3 -15.45 17.83 -4.98
CA THR A 3 -16.47 18.70 -5.59
C THR A 3 -16.36 18.60 -7.10
N LEU A 4 -17.49 18.30 -7.77
CA LEU A 4 -17.58 18.25 -9.22
C LEU A 4 -18.47 19.40 -9.73
N THR A 5 -17.95 20.19 -10.64
CA THR A 5 -18.74 21.19 -11.37
C THR A 5 -19.17 20.59 -12.71
N VAL A 6 -20.46 20.54 -12.96
CA VAL A 6 -21.03 19.98 -14.20
C VAL A 6 -21.56 21.10 -15.09
N ALA A 7 -21.14 21.12 -16.34
CA ALA A 7 -21.64 22.02 -17.37
C ALA A 7 -21.91 21.24 -18.67
N GLY A 8 -23.09 21.46 -19.29
CA GLY A 8 -23.46 20.77 -20.51
C GLY A 8 -23.53 19.23 -20.37
N GLY A 9 -23.88 18.69 -19.18
CA GLY A 9 -23.93 17.26 -18.92
C GLY A 9 -22.57 16.56 -18.75
N ARG A 10 -21.48 17.34 -18.67
CA ARG A 10 -20.11 16.86 -18.49
C ARG A 10 -19.47 17.50 -17.27
N VAL A 11 -18.54 16.78 -16.61
CA VAL A 11 -17.73 17.34 -15.55
C VAL A 11 -16.75 18.34 -16.17
N ALA A 12 -16.96 19.62 -15.88
CA ALA A 12 -16.12 20.72 -16.33
C ALA A 12 -14.93 20.97 -15.37
N ARG A 13 -15.11 20.65 -14.08
CA ARG A 13 -14.08 20.81 -13.05
C ARG A 13 -14.27 19.77 -11.95
N ALA A 14 -13.17 19.22 -11.48
CA ALA A 14 -13.11 18.39 -10.29
C ALA A 14 -12.10 18.99 -9.30
N GLU A 15 -12.48 19.11 -8.05
CA GLU A 15 -11.61 19.60 -6.97
C GLU A 15 -11.63 18.61 -5.84
N ALA A 16 -10.46 18.28 -5.31
CA ALA A 16 -10.30 17.51 -4.09
C ALA A 16 -9.67 18.41 -3.01
N ARG A 17 -10.30 18.45 -1.83
CA ARG A 17 -9.78 19.16 -0.66
C ARG A 17 -9.70 18.21 0.52
N SER A 18 -8.57 18.25 1.23
CA SER A 18 -8.45 17.58 2.51
C SER A 18 -9.19 18.40 3.57
N ASP A 19 -10.03 17.73 4.36
CA ASP A 19 -10.70 18.27 5.54
C ASP A 19 -10.22 17.55 6.82
N ARG A 20 -9.07 16.89 6.74
CA ARG A 20 -8.46 16.21 7.88
C ARG A 20 -8.08 17.21 8.96
N PRO A 21 -8.46 16.95 10.23
CA PRO A 21 -8.04 17.80 11.33
C PRO A 21 -6.50 17.78 11.46
N ARG A 22 -5.89 18.96 11.56
CA ARG A 22 -4.46 19.10 11.84
C ARG A 22 -4.20 18.98 13.34
N ILE A 23 -4.32 17.78 13.85
CA ILE A 23 -4.18 17.51 15.29
C ILE A 23 -2.83 16.90 15.65
N ALA A 24 -2.11 16.32 14.67
CA ALA A 24 -0.87 15.58 14.93
C ALA A 24 0.15 16.45 15.67
N GLY A 25 0.50 17.63 15.16
CA GLY A 25 1.44 18.53 15.81
C GLY A 25 1.07 18.84 17.26
N ARG A 26 -0.21 19.17 17.52
CA ARG A 26 -0.69 19.47 18.88
C ARG A 26 -0.66 18.27 19.82
N LEU A 27 -0.80 17.05 19.28
CA LEU A 27 -0.79 15.83 20.09
C LEU A 27 0.62 15.40 20.48
N PHE A 28 1.61 15.71 19.66
CA PHE A 28 3.01 15.38 19.91
C PHE A 28 3.74 16.48 20.69
N ASP A 29 3.27 17.74 20.59
CA ASP A 29 3.92 18.88 21.21
C ASP A 29 3.94 18.75 22.74
N GLY A 30 5.12 18.92 23.33
CA GLY A 30 5.37 18.78 24.78
C GLY A 30 5.35 17.34 25.31
N ARG A 31 5.23 16.32 24.46
CA ARG A 31 5.27 14.91 24.86
C ARG A 31 6.69 14.39 24.96
N ALA A 32 6.88 13.39 25.82
CA ALA A 32 8.14 12.66 25.85
C ALA A 32 8.37 11.89 24.54
N ALA A 33 9.61 11.83 24.06
CA ALA A 33 9.95 11.14 22.81
C ALA A 33 9.45 9.68 22.74
N GLY A 34 9.44 8.96 23.88
CA GLY A 34 8.94 7.59 23.97
C GLY A 34 7.42 7.45 23.81
N GLU A 35 6.65 8.56 23.86
CA GLU A 35 5.20 8.54 23.64
C GLU A 35 4.84 8.67 22.15
N ALA A 36 5.80 9.06 21.29
CA ALA A 36 5.54 9.31 19.87
C ALA A 36 5.08 8.04 19.12
N GLU A 37 5.73 6.91 19.36
CA GLU A 37 5.39 5.64 18.74
C GLU A 37 3.95 5.19 19.04
N PRO A 38 3.52 5.03 20.30
CA PRO A 38 2.15 4.58 20.60
C PRO A 38 1.09 5.61 20.17
N LEU A 39 1.36 6.92 20.29
CA LEU A 39 0.45 7.96 19.84
C LEU A 39 0.23 7.93 18.33
N ALA A 40 1.30 7.84 17.54
CA ALA A 40 1.20 7.69 16.09
C ALA A 40 0.37 6.47 15.69
N GLY A 41 0.63 5.33 16.33
CA GLY A 41 -0.16 4.11 16.09
C GLY A 41 -1.65 4.25 16.40
N ALA A 42 -1.99 4.99 17.44
CA ALA A 42 -3.38 5.18 17.85
C ALA A 42 -4.16 6.16 16.96
N LEU A 43 -3.48 7.13 16.34
CA LEU A 43 -4.11 8.13 15.46
C LEU A 43 -4.62 7.57 14.13
N PHE A 44 -4.04 6.47 13.65
CA PHE A 44 -4.29 5.95 12.31
C PHE A 44 -4.85 4.53 12.35
N ALA A 45 -6.16 4.41 12.21
CA ALA A 45 -6.86 3.13 12.33
C ALA A 45 -6.47 2.10 11.25
N ILE A 46 -6.02 2.54 10.07
CA ILE A 46 -5.70 1.68 8.92
C ILE A 46 -4.20 1.37 8.85
N CYS A 47 -3.36 2.40 8.99
CA CYS A 47 -1.90 2.31 8.84
C CYS A 47 -1.17 2.58 10.17
N GLY A 48 -1.75 2.21 11.28
CA GLY A 48 -1.24 2.52 12.62
C GLY A 48 0.16 1.96 12.87
N ARG A 49 0.48 0.78 12.33
CA ARG A 49 1.82 0.19 12.49
C ARG A 49 2.86 0.93 11.67
N ALA A 50 2.54 1.26 10.43
CA ALA A 50 3.44 2.05 9.59
C ALA A 50 3.73 3.42 10.22
N GLN A 51 2.70 4.12 10.74
CA GLN A 51 2.87 5.40 11.41
C GLN A 51 3.65 5.30 12.73
N SER A 52 3.37 4.28 13.52
CA SER A 52 4.10 3.95 14.75
C SER A 52 5.58 3.74 14.46
N ILE A 53 5.91 2.91 13.48
CA ILE A 53 7.29 2.62 13.07
C ILE A 53 7.98 3.87 12.52
N ALA A 54 7.29 4.68 11.72
CA ALA A 54 7.84 5.93 11.21
C ALA A 54 8.17 6.91 12.35
N ALA A 55 7.26 7.05 13.34
CA ALA A 55 7.51 7.88 14.52
C ALA A 55 8.69 7.38 15.36
N ALA A 56 8.77 6.06 15.60
CA ALA A 56 9.90 5.46 16.31
C ALA A 56 11.23 5.71 15.58
N THR A 57 11.24 5.52 14.26
CA THR A 57 12.43 5.75 13.43
C THR A 57 12.87 7.22 13.46
N ALA A 58 11.92 8.16 13.37
CA ALA A 58 12.21 9.59 13.45
C ALA A 58 12.84 9.97 14.81
N VAL A 59 12.30 9.45 15.91
CA VAL A 59 12.87 9.64 17.25
C VAL A 59 14.26 9.05 17.39
N GLU A 60 14.46 7.83 16.88
CA GLU A 60 15.76 7.17 16.88
C GLU A 60 16.81 7.99 16.12
N GLN A 61 16.47 8.49 14.94
CA GLN A 61 17.35 9.35 14.14
C GLN A 61 17.67 10.66 14.86
N ALA A 62 16.68 11.33 15.44
CA ALA A 62 16.88 12.56 16.20
C ALA A 62 17.78 12.35 17.42
N LEU A 63 17.79 11.17 18.02
CA LEU A 63 18.63 10.81 19.16
C LEU A 63 19.98 10.20 18.76
N GLY A 64 20.29 10.11 17.47
CA GLY A 64 21.51 9.45 16.96
C GLY A 64 21.57 7.95 17.30
N ARG A 65 20.43 7.28 17.39
CA ARG A 65 20.31 5.86 17.72
C ARG A 65 19.86 5.07 16.49
N ALA A 66 20.28 3.82 16.40
CA ALA A 66 19.78 2.86 15.41
C ALA A 66 19.01 1.73 16.08
N ALA A 67 17.96 1.29 15.46
CA ALA A 67 17.25 0.09 15.90
C ALA A 67 18.17 -1.13 15.82
N SER A 68 18.10 -2.02 16.82
CA SER A 68 18.80 -3.31 16.75
C SER A 68 18.19 -4.19 15.65
N GLU A 69 18.96 -5.15 15.16
CA GLU A 69 18.51 -6.08 14.10
C GLU A 69 17.17 -6.78 14.45
N PRO A 70 16.97 -7.34 15.65
CA PRO A 70 15.66 -7.94 15.99
C PRO A 70 14.50 -6.94 15.95
N VAL A 71 14.73 -5.68 16.32
CA VAL A 71 13.71 -4.62 16.25
C VAL A 71 13.39 -4.29 14.79
N ARG A 72 14.41 -4.19 13.94
CA ARG A 72 14.26 -3.91 12.51
C ARG A 72 13.44 -5.02 11.83
N LEU A 73 13.80 -6.28 12.04
CA LEU A 73 13.08 -7.43 11.48
C LEU A 73 11.61 -7.48 11.94
N ALA A 74 11.35 -7.24 13.23
CA ALA A 74 9.97 -7.20 13.73
C ALA A 74 9.15 -6.05 13.09
N ARG A 75 9.78 -4.89 12.83
CA ARG A 75 9.13 -3.77 12.13
C ARG A 75 8.82 -4.12 10.67
N GLU A 76 9.76 -4.72 9.97
CA GLU A 76 9.57 -5.17 8.57
C GLU A 76 8.43 -6.19 8.47
N THR A 77 8.41 -7.18 9.35
CA THR A 77 7.31 -8.15 9.42
C THR A 77 5.96 -7.48 9.64
N ARG A 78 5.87 -6.53 10.57
CA ARG A 78 4.63 -5.80 10.84
C ARG A 78 4.20 -4.94 9.66
N LEU A 79 5.13 -4.27 8.97
CA LEU A 79 4.84 -3.47 7.78
C LEU A 79 4.34 -4.34 6.63
N ALA A 80 5.02 -5.44 6.34
CA ALA A 80 4.62 -6.39 5.30
C ALA A 80 3.23 -6.98 5.58
N ALA A 81 2.96 -7.38 6.83
CA ALA A 81 1.66 -7.91 7.23
C ALA A 81 0.54 -6.85 7.14
N GLU A 82 0.79 -5.58 7.53
CA GLU A 82 -0.18 -4.49 7.41
C GLU A 82 -0.46 -4.17 5.94
N ALA A 83 0.56 -4.08 5.10
CA ALA A 83 0.41 -3.86 3.66
C ALA A 83 -0.39 -4.98 3.00
N ALA A 84 -0.05 -6.24 3.27
CA ALA A 84 -0.80 -7.39 2.77
C ALA A 84 -2.27 -7.35 3.22
N GLN A 85 -2.55 -7.06 4.50
CA GLN A 85 -3.92 -6.97 5.01
C GLN A 85 -4.75 -5.90 4.28
N GLU A 86 -4.18 -4.71 4.09
CA GLU A 86 -4.85 -3.61 3.42
C GLU A 86 -5.11 -3.91 1.94
N HIS A 87 -4.12 -4.46 1.25
CA HIS A 87 -4.31 -4.84 -0.15
C HIS A 87 -5.36 -5.93 -0.31
N LEU A 88 -5.34 -6.96 0.53
CA LEU A 88 -6.33 -8.02 0.51
C LEU A 88 -7.75 -7.50 0.80
N GLY A 89 -7.91 -6.52 1.70
CA GLY A 89 -9.20 -5.85 1.91
C GLY A 89 -9.73 -5.19 0.63
N ARG A 90 -8.86 -4.48 -0.09
CA ARG A 90 -9.22 -3.85 -1.37
C ARG A 90 -9.54 -4.86 -2.46
N LEU A 91 -8.72 -5.91 -2.58
CA LEU A 91 -8.84 -6.92 -3.64
C LEU A 91 -10.02 -7.90 -3.45
N LEU A 92 -10.38 -8.19 -2.20
CA LEU A 92 -11.39 -9.19 -1.87
C LEU A 92 -12.76 -8.58 -1.52
N VAL A 93 -12.79 -7.32 -1.05
CA VAL A 93 -14.03 -6.72 -0.54
C VAL A 93 -14.39 -5.42 -1.27
N ASP A 94 -13.52 -4.40 -1.20
CA ASP A 94 -13.91 -3.06 -1.63
C ASP A 94 -14.05 -2.94 -3.14
N TRP A 95 -13.02 -3.36 -3.89
CA TRP A 95 -13.02 -3.22 -5.34
C TRP A 95 -13.99 -4.17 -6.04
N PRO A 96 -14.15 -5.45 -5.63
CA PRO A 96 -15.22 -6.29 -6.14
C PRO A 96 -16.60 -5.63 -5.99
N ARG A 97 -16.90 -5.09 -4.80
CA ARG A 97 -18.16 -4.38 -4.57
C ARG A 97 -18.34 -3.19 -5.52
N LEU A 98 -17.31 -2.37 -5.73
CA LEU A 98 -17.35 -1.24 -6.66
C LEU A 98 -17.51 -1.67 -8.11
N ALA A 99 -16.98 -2.84 -8.48
CA ALA A 99 -17.12 -3.43 -9.81
C ALA A 99 -18.44 -4.20 -10.00
N GLY A 100 -19.32 -4.25 -8.99
CA GLY A 100 -20.57 -5.00 -9.03
C GLY A 100 -20.37 -6.53 -8.98
N LEU A 101 -19.25 -6.98 -8.43
CA LEU A 101 -18.92 -8.39 -8.25
C LEU A 101 -19.22 -8.86 -6.82
N GLU A 102 -19.33 -10.18 -6.64
CA GLU A 102 -19.45 -10.78 -5.32
C GLU A 102 -18.20 -10.50 -4.48
N THR A 103 -18.42 -10.14 -3.21
CA THR A 103 -17.34 -9.87 -2.27
C THR A 103 -16.87 -11.14 -1.55
N ALA A 104 -15.56 -11.31 -1.39
CA ALA A 104 -14.96 -12.45 -0.71
C ALA A 104 -14.70 -12.14 0.79
N VAL A 105 -15.76 -11.78 1.54
CA VAL A 105 -15.67 -11.38 2.96
C VAL A 105 -15.11 -12.49 3.84
N LYS A 106 -15.55 -13.75 3.65
CA LYS A 106 -15.07 -14.89 4.44
C LYS A 106 -13.57 -15.17 4.19
N PRO A 107 -13.08 -15.22 2.92
CA PRO A 107 -11.65 -15.27 2.63
C PRO A 107 -10.87 -14.12 3.28
N TYR A 108 -11.35 -12.88 3.22
CA TYR A 108 -10.70 -11.74 3.86
C TYR A 108 -10.64 -11.89 5.40
N ALA A 109 -11.71 -12.34 6.03
CA ALA A 109 -11.71 -12.61 7.48
C ALA A 109 -10.66 -13.69 7.85
N ARG A 110 -10.51 -14.72 7.01
CA ARG A 110 -9.47 -15.74 7.20
C ARG A 110 -8.06 -15.13 7.05
N ALA A 111 -7.83 -14.29 6.03
CA ALA A 111 -6.56 -13.57 5.86
C ALA A 111 -6.17 -12.77 7.11
N ARG A 112 -7.13 -12.01 7.65
CA ARG A 112 -6.91 -11.22 8.88
C ARG A 112 -6.51 -12.09 10.07
N ALA A 113 -7.13 -13.25 10.23
CA ALA A 113 -6.78 -14.17 11.30
C ALA A 113 -5.37 -14.74 11.13
N LEU A 114 -4.97 -15.09 9.90
CA LEU A 114 -3.62 -15.58 9.59
C LEU A 114 -2.54 -14.52 9.75
N LEU A 115 -2.83 -13.26 9.40
CA LEU A 115 -1.90 -12.14 9.53
C LEU A 115 -1.77 -11.63 10.97
N SER A 116 -2.73 -11.92 11.84
CA SER A 116 -2.76 -11.39 13.21
C SER A 116 -1.47 -11.62 14.02
N PRO A 117 -0.87 -12.84 14.06
CA PRO A 117 0.40 -13.05 14.76
C PRO A 117 1.55 -12.22 14.19
N LEU A 118 1.61 -12.07 12.87
CA LEU A 118 2.64 -11.30 12.16
C LEU A 118 2.51 -9.80 12.45
N LEU A 119 1.28 -9.29 12.50
CA LEU A 119 0.99 -7.91 12.90
C LEU A 119 1.37 -7.62 14.37
N ALA A 120 1.46 -8.63 15.20
CA ALA A 120 1.85 -8.53 16.61
C ALA A 120 3.31 -8.96 16.85
N SER A 121 4.12 -9.15 15.78
CA SER A 121 5.50 -9.60 15.88
C SER A 121 6.32 -8.74 16.84
N ALA A 122 6.99 -9.39 17.81
CA ALA A 122 7.89 -8.76 18.76
C ALA A 122 9.35 -8.93 18.32
N PRO A 123 10.28 -8.07 18.78
CA PRO A 123 11.71 -8.24 18.53
C PRO A 123 12.19 -9.63 18.95
N GLY A 124 12.86 -10.33 18.04
CA GLY A 124 13.36 -11.69 18.26
C GLY A 124 12.31 -12.81 18.14
N ALA A 125 11.04 -12.48 17.83
CA ALA A 125 10.05 -13.50 17.52
C ALA A 125 10.32 -14.15 16.17
N THR A 126 10.19 -15.47 16.10
CA THR A 126 10.21 -16.22 14.84
C THR A 126 8.80 -16.79 14.60
N LEU A 127 8.23 -16.50 13.44
CA LEU A 127 6.85 -16.87 13.09
C LEU A 127 6.78 -17.60 11.73
N PRO A 128 7.69 -18.57 11.45
CA PRO A 128 7.78 -19.19 10.13
C PRO A 128 6.48 -19.91 9.75
N GLN A 129 5.81 -20.56 10.71
CA GLN A 129 4.55 -21.25 10.44
C GLN A 129 3.44 -20.26 10.06
N ALA A 130 3.31 -19.12 10.75
CA ALA A 130 2.34 -18.10 10.40
C ALA A 130 2.59 -17.52 9.00
N ALA A 131 3.85 -17.34 8.62
CA ALA A 131 4.22 -16.89 7.28
C ALA A 131 3.90 -17.96 6.21
N LEU A 132 4.15 -19.23 6.49
CA LEU A 132 3.78 -20.33 5.61
C LEU A 132 2.27 -20.44 5.43
N ASP A 133 1.51 -20.43 6.52
CA ASP A 133 0.05 -20.56 6.52
C ASP A 133 -0.62 -19.48 5.69
N VAL A 134 -0.18 -18.21 5.81
CA VAL A 134 -0.76 -17.12 5.03
C VAL A 134 -0.38 -17.20 3.54
N ASN A 135 0.83 -17.67 3.22
CA ASN A 135 1.25 -17.86 1.83
C ASN A 135 0.47 -19.01 1.16
N GLU A 136 0.29 -20.13 1.84
CA GLU A 136 -0.49 -21.27 1.36
C GLU A 136 -1.97 -20.88 1.14
N TRP A 137 -2.54 -20.13 2.08
CA TRP A 137 -3.87 -19.57 1.92
C TRP A 137 -3.94 -18.62 0.71
N ALA A 138 -2.98 -17.71 0.55
CA ALA A 138 -2.97 -16.75 -0.54
C ALA A 138 -2.80 -17.42 -1.90
N GLN A 139 -2.03 -18.50 -1.98
CA GLN A 139 -1.91 -19.31 -3.19
C GLN A 139 -3.30 -19.79 -3.66
N SER A 140 -4.12 -20.29 -2.77
CA SER A 140 -5.44 -20.85 -3.14
C SER A 140 -6.53 -19.77 -3.29
N ALA A 141 -6.54 -18.75 -2.42
CA ALA A 141 -7.63 -17.80 -2.31
C ALA A 141 -7.44 -16.52 -3.15
N VAL A 142 -6.18 -16.19 -3.49
CA VAL A 142 -5.85 -14.91 -4.14
C VAL A 142 -5.24 -15.12 -5.54
N PHE A 143 -4.18 -15.93 -5.63
CA PHE A 143 -3.37 -15.99 -6.84
C PHE A 143 -3.66 -17.22 -7.74
N GLY A 144 -4.16 -18.33 -7.19
CA GLY A 144 -4.30 -19.60 -7.93
C GLY A 144 -2.95 -20.26 -8.26
N VAL A 145 -1.84 -19.58 -7.99
CA VAL A 145 -0.45 -20.02 -8.08
C VAL A 145 0.30 -19.55 -6.85
N SER A 146 1.54 -19.97 -6.63
CA SER A 146 2.30 -19.42 -5.50
C SER A 146 2.50 -17.90 -5.65
N PRO A 147 2.57 -17.12 -4.54
CA PRO A 147 2.91 -15.70 -4.62
C PRO A 147 4.22 -15.42 -5.36
N ALA A 148 5.21 -16.32 -5.26
CA ALA A 148 6.48 -16.22 -5.97
C ALA A 148 6.31 -16.40 -7.47
N ASP A 149 5.50 -17.38 -7.92
CA ASP A 149 5.21 -17.57 -9.35
C ASP A 149 4.43 -16.37 -9.91
N PHE A 150 3.50 -15.79 -9.12
CA PHE A 150 2.80 -14.58 -9.51
C PHE A 150 3.76 -13.39 -9.68
N LEU A 151 4.73 -13.22 -8.76
CA LEU A 151 5.78 -12.20 -8.87
C LEU A 151 6.70 -12.37 -10.09
N SER A 152 6.79 -13.56 -10.65
CA SER A 152 7.59 -13.82 -11.83
C SER A 152 6.92 -13.40 -13.15
N LEU A 153 5.65 -13.00 -13.12
CA LEU A 153 4.96 -12.47 -14.30
C LEU A 153 5.61 -11.15 -14.74
N ASP A 154 6.01 -11.08 -15.98
CA ASP A 154 6.77 -9.96 -16.55
C ASP A 154 6.03 -9.15 -17.60
N SER A 155 4.87 -9.63 -18.08
CA SER A 155 4.15 -9.05 -19.21
C SER A 155 2.63 -9.08 -19.04
N VAL A 156 1.96 -8.15 -19.70
CA VAL A 156 0.48 -8.08 -19.78
C VAL A 156 -0.10 -9.36 -20.37
N ASN A 157 0.60 -10.00 -21.32
CA ASN A 157 0.17 -11.28 -21.88
C ASN A 157 0.20 -12.41 -20.83
N GLY A 158 1.27 -12.49 -20.04
CA GLY A 158 1.38 -13.42 -18.90
C GLY A 158 0.29 -13.17 -17.87
N PHE A 159 0.04 -11.91 -17.53
CA PHE A 159 -1.04 -11.51 -16.64
C PHE A 159 -2.43 -11.87 -17.19
N ALA A 160 -2.69 -11.65 -18.47
CA ALA A 160 -3.96 -12.04 -19.11
C ALA A 160 -4.18 -13.56 -19.10
N ASN A 161 -3.11 -14.38 -19.23
CA ASN A 161 -3.19 -15.83 -19.06
C ASN A 161 -3.54 -16.21 -17.64
N TRP A 162 -2.90 -15.57 -16.65
CA TRP A 162 -3.25 -15.74 -15.24
C TRP A 162 -4.71 -15.39 -14.95
N VAL A 163 -5.20 -14.25 -15.45
CA VAL A 163 -6.61 -13.83 -15.28
C VAL A 163 -7.59 -14.91 -15.75
N ARG A 164 -7.28 -15.57 -16.88
CA ARG A 164 -8.15 -16.63 -17.43
C ARG A 164 -8.06 -17.96 -16.68
N GLY A 165 -6.93 -18.24 -16.04
CA GLY A 165 -6.64 -19.56 -15.46
C GLY A 165 -6.80 -19.66 -13.94
N ALA A 166 -6.68 -18.55 -13.21
CA ALA A 166 -6.55 -18.59 -11.75
C ALA A 166 -7.84 -18.95 -10.99
N GLY A 167 -9.02 -18.63 -11.53
CA GLY A 167 -10.31 -18.97 -10.92
C GLY A 167 -10.60 -18.32 -9.57
N THR A 168 -9.89 -17.24 -9.22
CA THR A 168 -10.01 -16.55 -7.93
C THR A 168 -10.81 -15.24 -8.04
N SER A 169 -11.31 -14.73 -6.90
CA SER A 169 -12.01 -13.43 -6.85
C SER A 169 -11.15 -12.27 -7.37
N PRO A 170 -9.86 -12.15 -7.04
CA PRO A 170 -8.99 -11.14 -7.64
C PRO A 170 -8.78 -11.30 -9.15
N ALA A 171 -8.76 -12.52 -9.68
CA ALA A 171 -8.69 -12.74 -11.13
C ALA A 171 -9.98 -12.28 -11.82
N SER A 172 -11.15 -12.57 -11.23
CA SER A 172 -12.44 -12.07 -11.74
C SER A 172 -12.52 -10.55 -11.70
N LEU A 173 -12.01 -9.92 -10.64
CA LEU A 173 -11.87 -8.47 -10.56
C LEU A 173 -10.95 -7.93 -11.67
N ALA A 174 -9.80 -8.56 -11.87
CA ALA A 174 -8.85 -8.17 -12.92
C ALA A 174 -9.49 -8.25 -14.32
N LEU A 175 -10.23 -9.31 -14.60
CA LEU A 175 -10.97 -9.45 -15.86
C LEU A 175 -11.95 -8.28 -16.07
N ALA A 176 -12.77 -7.99 -15.06
CA ALA A 176 -13.75 -6.88 -15.13
C ALA A 176 -13.07 -5.51 -15.33
N VAL A 177 -11.91 -5.28 -14.70
CA VAL A 177 -11.13 -4.05 -14.86
C VAL A 177 -10.54 -3.96 -16.26
N LEU A 178 -9.93 -5.03 -16.76
CA LEU A 178 -9.32 -5.06 -18.10
C LEU A 178 -10.36 -4.82 -19.21
N GLU A 179 -11.53 -5.42 -19.10
CA GLU A 179 -12.57 -5.31 -20.12
C GLU A 179 -13.26 -3.95 -20.17
N ARG A 180 -13.46 -3.31 -19.01
CA ARG A 180 -14.36 -2.16 -18.90
C ARG A 180 -13.72 -0.88 -18.38
N HIS A 181 -12.61 -0.97 -17.64
CA HIS A 181 -12.10 0.15 -16.85
C HIS A 181 -10.57 0.29 -16.88
N ALA A 182 -9.88 -0.35 -17.82
CA ALA A 182 -8.41 -0.40 -17.82
C ALA A 182 -7.75 0.98 -17.67
N ARG A 183 -8.24 1.98 -18.41
CA ARG A 183 -7.71 3.35 -18.43
C ARG A 183 -8.39 4.30 -17.44
N LEU A 184 -9.34 3.83 -16.63
CA LEU A 184 -10.04 4.69 -15.68
C LEU A 184 -9.05 5.32 -14.69
N GLY A 185 -9.15 6.64 -14.49
CA GLY A 185 -8.27 7.37 -13.58
C GLY A 185 -6.83 7.47 -14.05
N ALA A 186 -6.53 7.28 -15.34
CA ALA A 186 -5.22 7.58 -15.88
C ALA A 186 -4.85 9.06 -15.64
N SER A 187 -3.62 9.30 -15.23
CA SER A 187 -3.11 10.62 -14.85
C SER A 187 -1.65 10.76 -15.26
N ASP A 188 -1.25 11.95 -15.65
CA ASP A 188 0.15 12.31 -15.97
C ASP A 188 0.97 12.63 -14.69
N THR A 189 0.39 12.43 -13.52
CA THR A 189 1.08 12.65 -12.23
C THR A 189 2.28 11.74 -12.11
N ALA A 190 3.46 12.32 -11.99
CA ALA A 190 4.70 11.55 -11.82
C ALA A 190 4.70 10.78 -10.51
N PHE A 191 5.37 9.63 -10.50
CA PHE A 191 5.49 8.80 -9.30
C PHE A 191 6.50 9.38 -8.31
N LEU A 192 6.19 9.27 -7.03
CA LEU A 192 7.17 9.40 -5.97
C LEU A 192 7.75 8.00 -5.72
N GLY A 193 8.99 7.81 -6.10
CA GLY A 193 9.70 6.55 -5.83
C GLY A 193 9.96 6.32 -4.35
N THR A 194 10.79 5.35 -4.02
CA THR A 194 11.26 5.12 -2.65
C THR A 194 12.01 6.35 -2.16
N ALA A 195 11.59 6.90 -1.03
CA ALA A 195 12.25 8.06 -0.44
C ALA A 195 13.66 7.67 0.06
N ASP A 196 14.66 8.42 -0.37
CA ASP A 196 16.00 8.39 0.21
C ASP A 196 16.13 9.44 1.35
N ALA A 197 17.25 9.43 2.04
CA ALA A 197 17.51 10.35 3.16
C ALA A 197 17.41 11.82 2.71
N SER A 198 17.93 12.16 1.53
CA SER A 198 17.93 13.53 1.00
C SER A 198 16.51 14.02 0.71
N MET A 199 15.63 13.15 0.17
CA MET A 199 14.22 13.45 -0.03
C MET A 199 13.51 13.68 1.31
N VAL A 200 13.77 12.82 2.31
CA VAL A 200 13.17 12.95 3.65
C VAL A 200 13.58 14.26 4.32
N GLU A 201 14.86 14.63 4.27
CA GLU A 201 15.38 15.90 4.80
C GLU A 201 14.74 17.11 4.10
N SER A 202 14.62 17.06 2.77
CA SER A 202 13.98 18.13 2.00
C SER A 202 12.49 18.27 2.32
N LEU A 203 11.76 17.17 2.47
CA LEU A 203 10.34 17.20 2.86
C LEU A 203 10.16 17.71 4.29
N ALA A 204 11.05 17.36 5.22
CA ALA A 204 11.05 17.88 6.58
C ALA A 204 11.26 19.41 6.58
N ALA A 205 12.23 19.90 5.80
CA ALA A 205 12.46 21.35 5.66
C ALA A 205 11.24 22.09 5.08
N HIS A 206 10.49 21.49 4.15
CA HIS A 206 9.25 22.08 3.64
C HIS A 206 8.16 22.14 4.71
N LEU A 207 8.01 21.09 5.53
CA LEU A 207 7.08 21.06 6.65
C LEU A 207 7.41 22.13 7.71
N ASP A 208 8.70 22.34 7.99
CA ASP A 208 9.14 23.37 8.94
C ASP A 208 8.91 24.80 8.40
N ALA A 209 9.09 24.99 7.09
CA ALA A 209 8.93 26.31 6.45
C ALA A 209 7.47 26.69 6.21
N ASP A 210 6.60 25.72 5.92
CA ASP A 210 5.18 25.92 5.65
C ASP A 210 4.31 24.91 6.43
N PRO A 211 3.68 25.35 7.54
CA PRO A 211 2.76 24.52 8.31
C PRO A 211 1.55 24.02 7.52
N ALA A 212 1.28 24.57 6.32
CA ALA A 212 0.20 24.14 5.44
C ALA A 212 0.65 23.11 4.39
N PHE A 213 1.93 22.77 4.35
CA PHE A 213 2.49 21.84 3.37
C PHE A 213 1.80 20.46 3.38
N ASP A 214 1.34 19.99 4.52
CA ASP A 214 0.64 18.72 4.68
C ASP A 214 -0.77 18.67 4.05
N ASP A 215 -1.39 19.82 3.74
CA ASP A 215 -2.68 19.88 3.06
C ASP A 215 -2.56 19.58 1.55
N ALA A 216 -1.45 19.97 0.95
CA ALA A 216 -1.17 19.79 -0.47
C ALA A 216 0.31 19.47 -0.71
N PRO A 217 0.81 18.34 -0.20
CA PRO A 217 2.22 17.99 -0.28
C PRO A 217 2.66 17.84 -1.74
N HIS A 218 3.85 18.32 -2.05
CA HIS A 218 4.43 18.23 -3.36
C HIS A 218 5.93 17.88 -3.27
N TRP A 219 6.48 17.35 -4.35
CA TRP A 219 7.90 17.14 -4.52
C TRP A 219 8.39 17.90 -5.74
N GLN A 220 9.39 18.77 -5.56
CA GLN A 220 9.90 19.66 -6.63
C GLN A 220 8.80 20.50 -7.30
N GLY A 221 7.90 21.06 -6.48
CA GLY A 221 6.80 21.91 -6.94
C GLY A 221 5.66 21.20 -7.66
N GLN A 222 5.65 19.87 -7.71
CA GLN A 222 4.63 19.08 -8.38
C GLN A 222 4.02 18.03 -7.45
N PRO A 223 2.70 17.78 -7.55
CA PRO A 223 2.09 16.63 -6.86
C PRO A 223 2.70 15.32 -7.36
N ARG A 224 2.75 14.32 -6.51
CA ARG A 224 3.30 13.00 -6.84
C ARG A 224 2.31 11.90 -6.47
N GLU A 225 2.19 10.89 -7.32
CA GLU A 225 1.46 9.68 -6.96
C GLU A 225 2.35 8.82 -6.06
N THR A 226 1.81 8.42 -4.90
CA THR A 226 2.40 7.45 -3.98
C THR A 226 1.49 6.22 -3.92
N GLY A 227 2.01 5.09 -3.53
CA GLY A 227 1.20 3.88 -3.41
C GLY A 227 1.80 2.72 -4.20
N ALA A 228 1.06 1.62 -4.35
CA ALA A 228 1.53 0.40 -5.01
C ALA A 228 2.08 0.68 -6.42
N LEU A 229 1.38 1.47 -7.23
CA LEU A 229 1.83 1.77 -8.60
C LEU A 229 3.21 2.45 -8.61
N ALA A 230 3.43 3.42 -7.74
CA ALA A 230 4.71 4.12 -7.65
C ALA A 230 5.83 3.22 -7.12
N ARG A 231 5.56 2.42 -6.08
CA ARG A 231 6.55 1.52 -5.48
C ARG A 231 6.92 0.35 -6.39
N MET A 232 5.98 -0.14 -7.17
CA MET A 232 6.18 -1.27 -8.08
C MET A 232 6.48 -0.84 -9.53
N ALA A 233 6.71 0.45 -9.80
CA ALA A 233 6.87 0.99 -11.15
C ALA A 233 8.04 0.38 -11.93
N SER A 234 9.09 -0.08 -11.24
CA SER A 234 10.25 -0.75 -11.86
C SER A 234 10.00 -2.24 -12.18
N HIS A 235 8.89 -2.83 -11.72
CA HIS A 235 8.57 -4.21 -12.02
C HIS A 235 8.17 -4.35 -13.50
N PRO A 236 8.73 -5.32 -14.28
CA PRO A 236 8.48 -5.43 -15.71
C PRO A 236 7.00 -5.45 -16.08
N LEU A 237 6.19 -6.27 -15.40
CA LEU A 237 4.75 -6.32 -15.63
C LEU A 237 4.05 -4.97 -15.38
N VAL A 238 4.48 -4.19 -14.40
CA VAL A 238 3.89 -2.86 -14.12
C VAL A 238 4.26 -1.89 -15.23
N ALA A 239 5.51 -1.90 -15.67
CA ALA A 239 5.97 -1.07 -16.79
C ALA A 239 5.19 -1.38 -18.06
N ASP A 240 5.04 -2.66 -18.42
CA ASP A 240 4.24 -3.11 -19.57
C ASP A 240 2.75 -2.74 -19.45
N ALA A 241 2.17 -2.86 -18.24
CA ALA A 241 0.79 -2.45 -17.99
C ALA A 241 0.60 -0.92 -18.13
N VAL A 242 1.57 -0.11 -17.69
CA VAL A 242 1.56 1.35 -17.87
C VAL A 242 1.71 1.72 -19.35
N GLU A 243 2.57 1.04 -20.09
CA GLU A 243 2.71 1.26 -21.53
C GLU A 243 1.43 0.88 -22.28
N THR A 244 0.82 -0.25 -21.95
CA THR A 244 -0.36 -0.78 -22.64
C THR A 244 -1.64 0.00 -22.32
N PHE A 245 -1.89 0.28 -21.04
CA PHE A 245 -3.15 0.85 -20.55
C PHE A 245 -3.05 2.28 -20.05
N GLY A 246 -1.85 2.84 -19.94
CA GLY A 246 -1.57 4.07 -19.22
C GLY A 246 -1.57 3.83 -17.69
N PRO A 247 -1.20 4.85 -16.87
CA PRO A 247 -1.20 4.77 -15.40
C PRO A 247 -2.63 4.84 -14.84
N GLY A 248 -3.51 3.96 -15.34
CA GLY A 248 -4.91 3.84 -14.99
C GLY A 248 -5.19 2.75 -13.96
N LEU A 249 -6.45 2.35 -13.86
CA LEU A 249 -6.93 1.37 -12.89
C LEU A 249 -6.30 -0.02 -13.10
N ALA A 250 -6.07 -0.44 -14.37
CA ALA A 250 -5.44 -1.72 -14.65
C ALA A 250 -4.00 -1.77 -14.09
N ALA A 251 -3.19 -0.75 -14.37
CA ALA A 251 -1.81 -0.68 -13.86
C ALA A 251 -1.78 -0.64 -12.32
N ARG A 252 -2.71 0.11 -11.69
CA ARG A 252 -2.83 0.15 -10.22
C ARG A 252 -3.26 -1.17 -9.62
N LEU A 253 -4.14 -1.92 -10.30
CA LEU A 253 -4.55 -3.26 -9.86
C LEU A 253 -3.41 -4.26 -9.96
N VAL A 254 -2.70 -4.28 -11.10
CA VAL A 254 -1.51 -5.10 -11.31
C VAL A 254 -0.47 -4.83 -10.23
N ALA A 255 -0.13 -3.56 -10.02
CA ALA A 255 0.85 -3.17 -9.02
C ALA A 255 0.43 -3.59 -7.60
N ARG A 256 -0.85 -3.47 -7.26
CA ARG A 256 -1.38 -3.89 -5.95
C ARG A 256 -1.31 -5.40 -5.75
N LEU A 257 -1.61 -6.19 -6.79
CA LEU A 257 -1.48 -7.65 -6.73
C LEU A 257 -0.01 -8.06 -6.54
N LEU A 258 0.91 -7.44 -7.29
CA LEU A 258 2.35 -7.70 -7.16
C LEU A 258 2.88 -7.29 -5.79
N GLU A 259 2.49 -6.11 -5.27
CA GLU A 259 2.91 -5.67 -3.94
C GLU A 259 2.34 -6.57 -2.84
N THR A 260 1.13 -7.13 -3.03
CA THR A 260 0.59 -8.14 -2.12
C THR A 260 1.45 -9.40 -2.11
N ALA A 261 1.82 -9.88 -3.29
CA ALA A 261 2.68 -11.07 -3.42
C ALA A 261 4.08 -10.82 -2.84
N ALA A 262 4.66 -9.63 -3.08
CA ALA A 262 5.95 -9.23 -2.51
C ALA A 262 5.90 -9.17 -0.97
N ALA A 263 4.89 -8.50 -0.39
CA ALA A 263 4.71 -8.42 1.05
C ALA A 263 4.59 -9.81 1.71
N LEU A 264 3.89 -10.74 1.07
CA LEU A 264 3.80 -12.12 1.54
C LEU A 264 5.14 -12.87 1.40
N GLY A 265 5.93 -12.57 0.35
CA GLY A 265 7.29 -13.07 0.16
C GLY A 265 8.24 -12.59 1.26
N ASP A 266 8.18 -11.30 1.61
CA ASP A 266 8.99 -10.69 2.67
C ASP A 266 8.72 -11.33 4.04
N LEU A 267 7.48 -11.77 4.29
CA LEU A 267 7.13 -12.53 5.50
C LEU A 267 7.84 -13.88 5.59
N ARG A 268 8.26 -14.48 4.45
CA ARG A 268 8.99 -15.75 4.41
C ARG A 268 10.49 -15.58 4.56
N THR A 269 11.04 -14.46 4.10
CA THR A 269 12.50 -14.22 4.02
C THR A 269 13.05 -13.43 5.20
N GLY A 270 12.19 -12.85 6.01
CA GLY A 270 12.56 -12.07 7.19
C GLY A 270 13.03 -12.88 8.41
N TRP A 271 13.44 -14.17 8.22
CA TRP A 271 13.87 -15.08 9.29
C TRP A 271 15.29 -15.57 9.06
#